data_de699aba39a08f8767cccff8cd127ecb
#
_entry.id   de699aba39a08f8767cccff8cd127ecb
#
_cell.length_a   1.000
_cell.length_b   1.000
_cell.length_c   1.000
_cell.angle_alpha   90.00
_cell.angle_beta   90.00
_cell.angle_gamma   90.00
#
_symmetry.space_group_name_H-M   'P 1'
#
loop_
_entity.id
_entity.type
_entity.pdbx_description
1 polymer ?
#
loop_
_entity_poly.entity_id
_entity_poly.type
_entity_poly.pdbx_seq_one_letter_code
_entity_poly.pdbx_strand_id
1 'polypeptide(L)'
;MTAAQDLARTRAETIAQIAALTAEFDEVVAASASSNADDEHDPEGATIAFERQQVAALLDQARRRLEDVDAALARTATGDYGRCADCGRPIAPERLAARPQARTCIDCAR
;
A
#
# COMPACT_ATOMS: atom_id res chain seq x y z
N MET A 1 -4.90 -0.47 -23.31
CA MET A 1 -5.13 0.38 -22.11
C MET A 1 -3.99 1.37 -21.94
N THR A 2 -4.32 2.60 -21.57
CA THR A 2 -3.28 3.60 -21.30
C THR A 2 -2.72 3.41 -19.89
N ALA A 3 -1.54 4.02 -19.65
CA ALA A 3 -0.96 4.03 -18.31
C ALA A 3 -1.89 4.69 -17.30
N ALA A 4 -2.55 5.80 -17.69
CA ALA A 4 -3.49 6.49 -16.82
C ALA A 4 -4.67 5.61 -16.44
N GLN A 5 -5.18 4.81 -17.39
CA GLN A 5 -6.26 3.87 -17.12
C GLN A 5 -5.84 2.75 -16.17
N ASP A 6 -4.64 2.20 -16.38
CA ASP A 6 -4.09 1.17 -15.49
C ASP A 6 -3.88 1.70 -14.08
N LEU A 7 -3.36 2.92 -13.97
CA LEU A 7 -3.15 3.55 -12.67
C LEU A 7 -4.47 3.88 -11.97
N ALA A 8 -5.48 4.32 -12.71
CA ALA A 8 -6.80 4.58 -12.14
C ALA A 8 -7.42 3.30 -11.57
N ARG A 9 -7.26 2.17 -12.28
CA ARG A 9 -7.73 0.88 -11.79
C ARG A 9 -6.95 0.46 -10.54
N THR A 10 -5.63 0.58 -10.56
CA THR A 10 -4.78 0.26 -9.40
C THR A 10 -5.16 1.14 -8.21
N ARG A 11 -5.50 2.40 -8.46
CA ARG A 11 -5.96 3.31 -7.41
C ARG A 11 -7.23 2.81 -6.76
N ALA A 12 -8.22 2.45 -7.57
CA ALA A 12 -9.49 1.95 -7.07
C ALA A 12 -9.30 0.66 -6.25
N GLU A 13 -8.46 -0.26 -6.73
CA GLU A 13 -8.14 -1.49 -6.01
C GLU A 13 -7.45 -1.20 -4.68
N THR A 14 -6.53 -0.25 -4.66
CA THR A 14 -5.80 0.13 -3.46
C THR A 14 -6.73 0.78 -2.43
N ILE A 15 -7.63 1.64 -2.86
CA ILE A 15 -8.63 2.26 -1.98
C ILE A 15 -9.53 1.19 -1.37
N ALA A 16 -9.97 0.21 -2.17
CA ALA A 16 -10.79 -0.89 -1.67
C ALA A 16 -10.02 -1.73 -0.65
N GLN A 17 -8.73 -1.97 -0.89
CA GLN A 17 -7.86 -2.68 0.05
C GLN A 17 -7.72 -1.91 1.35
N ILE A 18 -7.51 -0.60 1.30
CA ILE A 18 -7.42 0.25 2.49
C ILE A 18 -8.71 0.17 3.29
N ALA A 19 -9.87 0.24 2.63
CA ALA A 19 -11.16 0.14 3.30
C ALA A 19 -11.33 -1.21 4.01
N ALA A 20 -10.95 -2.30 3.34
CA ALA A 20 -11.04 -3.64 3.92
C ALA A 20 -10.10 -3.79 5.12
N LEU A 21 -8.86 -3.31 4.99
CA LEU A 21 -7.87 -3.38 6.07
C LEU A 21 -8.26 -2.49 7.25
N THR A 22 -8.87 -1.33 6.99
CA THR A 22 -9.36 -0.44 8.04
C THR A 22 -10.48 -1.13 8.83
N ALA A 23 -11.42 -1.78 8.15
CA ALA A 23 -12.48 -2.52 8.81
C ALA A 23 -11.92 -3.67 9.66
N GLU A 24 -10.95 -4.40 9.11
CA GLU A 24 -10.28 -5.48 9.82
C GLU A 24 -9.53 -4.96 11.04
N PHE A 25 -8.83 -3.85 10.92
CA PHE A 25 -8.13 -3.21 12.04
C PHE A 25 -9.11 -2.82 13.14
N ASP A 26 -10.25 -2.23 12.77
CA ASP A 26 -11.28 -1.82 13.74
C ASP A 26 -11.85 -3.03 14.48
N GLU A 27 -12.04 -4.16 13.78
CA GLU A 27 -12.49 -5.41 14.41
C GLU A 27 -11.47 -5.94 15.40
N VAL A 28 -10.18 -5.93 15.04
CA VAL A 28 -9.10 -6.39 15.93
C VAL A 28 -9.00 -5.48 17.15
N VAL A 29 -9.12 -4.17 16.98
CA VAL A 29 -9.12 -3.20 18.09
C VAL A 29 -10.32 -3.46 19.00
N ALA A 30 -11.51 -3.70 18.45
CA ALA A 30 -12.70 -4.01 19.23
C ALA A 30 -12.53 -5.30 20.02
N ALA A 31 -11.94 -6.32 19.42
CA ALA A 31 -11.63 -7.58 20.10
C ALA A 31 -10.63 -7.38 21.22
N SER A 32 -9.63 -6.51 21.02
CA SER A 32 -8.64 -6.15 22.03
C SER A 32 -9.29 -5.46 23.24
N ALA A 33 -10.27 -4.62 22.99
CA ALA A 33 -11.00 -3.93 24.08
C ALA A 33 -11.89 -4.90 24.86
N SER A 34 -12.39 -5.93 24.20
CA SER A 34 -13.23 -6.96 24.84
C SER A 34 -12.43 -7.99 25.62
N SER A 35 -11.20 -8.30 25.15
CA SER A 35 -10.34 -9.18 25.89
C SER A 35 -9.82 -8.41 27.10
N ASN A 36 -10.05 -8.96 28.28
CA ASN A 36 -9.73 -8.27 29.50
C ASN A 36 -8.21 -8.16 29.65
N ALA A 37 -7.72 -6.93 29.60
CA ALA A 37 -6.30 -6.63 29.70
C ALA A 37 -5.69 -6.92 31.07
N ASP A 38 -6.49 -7.30 32.06
CA ASP A 38 -6.01 -7.58 33.40
C ASP A 38 -5.26 -8.91 33.53
N ASP A 39 -5.32 -9.76 32.52
CA ASP A 39 -4.59 -11.02 32.55
C ASP A 39 -3.33 -10.92 31.67
N GLU A 40 -2.20 -10.66 32.31
CA GLU A 40 -0.90 -10.54 31.68
C GLU A 40 -0.45 -11.82 30.98
N HIS A 41 -1.07 -12.94 31.28
CA HIS A 41 -0.72 -14.24 30.72
C HIS A 41 -1.75 -14.74 29.72
N ASP A 42 -2.60 -13.87 29.19
CA ASP A 42 -3.63 -14.25 28.26
C ASP A 42 -3.03 -14.50 26.87
N PRO A 43 -2.94 -15.77 26.40
CA PRO A 43 -2.42 -16.06 25.08
C PRO A 43 -3.28 -15.44 23.96
N GLU A 44 -4.58 -15.29 24.21
CA GLU A 44 -5.49 -14.68 23.26
C GLU A 44 -5.19 -13.19 23.10
N GLY A 45 -4.88 -12.48 24.18
CA GLY A 45 -4.47 -11.09 24.13
C GLY A 45 -3.19 -10.88 23.36
N ALA A 46 -2.20 -11.76 23.50
CA ALA A 46 -0.95 -11.69 22.74
C ALA A 46 -1.20 -11.93 21.26
N THR A 47 -2.08 -12.85 20.89
CA THR A 47 -2.45 -13.12 19.51
C THR A 47 -3.14 -11.92 18.89
N ILE A 48 -4.05 -11.28 19.61
CA ILE A 48 -4.75 -10.09 19.15
C ILE A 48 -3.77 -8.93 18.92
N ALA A 49 -2.81 -8.75 19.83
CA ALA A 49 -1.79 -7.71 19.68
C ALA A 49 -0.94 -7.93 18.42
N PHE A 50 -0.57 -9.19 18.17
CA PHE A 50 0.18 -9.55 16.96
C PHE A 50 -0.64 -9.28 15.70
N GLU A 51 -1.90 -9.67 15.68
CA GLU A 51 -2.81 -9.42 14.55
C GLU A 51 -2.96 -7.93 14.29
N ARG A 52 -3.11 -7.13 15.35
CA ARG A 52 -3.23 -5.68 15.23
C ARG A 52 -2.00 -5.08 14.56
N GLN A 53 -0.81 -5.49 14.98
CA GLN A 53 0.44 -5.00 14.39
C GLN A 53 0.56 -5.41 12.93
N GLN A 54 0.16 -6.64 12.61
CA GLN A 54 0.21 -7.15 11.24
C GLN A 54 -0.72 -6.36 10.32
N VAL A 55 -1.97 -6.15 10.74
CA VAL A 55 -2.94 -5.38 9.95
C VAL A 55 -2.50 -3.93 9.81
N ALA A 56 -1.97 -3.32 10.88
CA ALA A 56 -1.46 -1.96 10.84
C ALA A 56 -0.33 -1.82 9.82
N ALA A 57 0.59 -2.78 9.77
CA ALA A 57 1.70 -2.75 8.80
C ALA A 57 1.19 -2.86 7.37
N LEU A 58 0.22 -3.73 7.11
CA LEU A 58 -0.39 -3.87 5.79
C LEU A 58 -1.14 -2.60 5.39
N LEU A 59 -1.82 -1.97 6.33
CA LEU A 59 -2.55 -0.73 6.09
C LEU A 59 -1.58 0.40 5.73
N ASP A 60 -0.47 0.55 6.47
CA ASP A 60 0.55 1.54 6.15
C ASP A 60 1.15 1.32 4.76
N GLN A 61 1.41 0.06 4.41
CA GLN A 61 1.93 -0.30 3.09
C GLN A 61 0.93 0.09 1.99
N ALA A 62 -0.35 -0.19 2.20
CA ALA A 62 -1.39 0.16 1.23
C ALA A 62 -1.54 1.66 1.06
N ARG A 63 -1.42 2.43 2.14
CA ARG A 63 -1.46 3.89 2.10
C ARG A 63 -0.28 4.46 1.32
N ARG A 64 0.92 3.94 1.54
CA ARG A 64 2.11 4.35 0.77
C ARG A 64 1.94 4.02 -0.71
N ARG A 65 1.36 2.86 -1.01
CA ARG A 65 1.06 2.48 -2.40
C ARG A 65 0.10 3.47 -3.04
N LEU A 66 -0.92 3.92 -2.32
CA LEU A 66 -1.86 4.91 -2.84
C LEU A 66 -1.15 6.24 -3.14
N GLU A 67 -0.26 6.69 -2.27
CA GLU A 67 0.54 7.89 -2.51
C GLU A 67 1.38 7.75 -3.78
N ASP A 68 2.01 6.60 -3.97
CA ASP A 68 2.82 6.34 -5.16
C ASP A 68 1.95 6.31 -6.43
N VAL A 69 0.76 5.73 -6.35
CA VAL A 69 -0.18 5.69 -7.48
C VAL A 69 -0.63 7.10 -7.84
N ASP A 70 -0.97 7.91 -6.85
CA ASP A 70 -1.39 9.30 -7.09
C ASP A 70 -0.26 10.14 -7.69
N ALA A 71 0.97 9.94 -7.23
CA ALA A 71 2.14 10.61 -7.81
C ALA A 71 2.37 10.16 -9.26
N ALA A 72 2.18 8.88 -9.55
CA ALA A 72 2.33 8.36 -10.91
C ALA A 72 1.25 8.93 -11.84
N LEU A 73 0.01 9.04 -11.36
CA LEU A 73 -1.07 9.68 -12.13
C LEU A 73 -0.73 11.13 -12.46
N ALA A 74 -0.18 11.87 -11.51
CA ALA A 74 0.26 13.25 -11.76
C ALA A 74 1.33 13.30 -12.86
N ARG A 75 2.26 12.35 -12.87
CA ARG A 75 3.30 12.28 -13.90
C ARG A 75 2.75 11.95 -15.29
N THR A 76 1.65 11.20 -15.38
CA THR A 76 1.03 10.97 -16.69
C THR A 76 0.52 12.27 -17.30
N ALA A 77 0.08 13.21 -16.47
CA ALA A 77 -0.40 14.51 -16.93
C ALA A 77 0.72 15.42 -17.39
N THR A 78 1.93 15.28 -16.86
CA THR A 78 3.07 16.15 -17.19
C THR A 78 4.01 15.54 -18.23
N GLY A 79 3.78 14.29 -18.65
CA GLY A 79 4.64 13.60 -19.61
C GLY A 79 5.88 12.96 -19.00
N ASP A 80 6.01 12.95 -17.67
CA ASP A 80 7.17 12.37 -16.96
C ASP A 80 6.98 10.92 -16.57
N TYR A 81 5.82 10.36 -16.84
CA TYR A 81 5.54 8.97 -16.50
C TYR A 81 6.50 8.03 -17.23
N GLY A 82 7.01 7.03 -16.50
CA GLY A 82 7.93 6.04 -17.06
C GLY A 82 9.40 6.46 -17.01
N ARG A 83 9.70 7.61 -16.43
CA ARG A 83 11.07 8.04 -16.17
C ARG A 83 11.44 7.82 -14.73
N CYS A 84 12.64 7.30 -14.51
CA CYS A 84 13.16 7.15 -13.16
C CYS A 84 13.33 8.52 -12.50
N ALA A 85 12.77 8.68 -11.31
CA ALA A 85 12.86 9.94 -10.56
C ALA A 85 14.30 10.25 -10.11
N ASP A 86 15.14 9.21 -9.98
CA ASP A 86 16.50 9.38 -9.47
C ASP A 86 17.53 9.59 -10.57
N CYS A 87 17.48 8.79 -11.66
CA CYS A 87 18.51 8.86 -12.70
C CYS A 87 18.02 9.41 -14.04
N GLY A 88 16.71 9.64 -14.19
CA GLY A 88 16.13 10.17 -15.43
C GLY A 88 16.05 9.22 -16.60
N ARG A 89 16.53 7.98 -16.45
CA ARG A 89 16.45 6.96 -17.49
C ARG A 89 15.03 6.39 -17.56
N PRO A 90 14.66 5.83 -18.73
CA PRO A 90 13.37 5.15 -18.82
C PRO A 90 13.30 3.96 -17.86
N ILE A 91 12.13 3.77 -17.27
CA ILE A 91 11.83 2.57 -16.50
C ILE A 91 11.42 1.47 -17.47
N ALA A 92 11.93 0.26 -17.27
CA ALA A 92 11.64 -0.87 -18.17
C ALA A 92 10.13 -1.11 -18.26
N PRO A 93 9.59 -1.34 -19.48
CA PRO A 93 8.15 -1.58 -19.64
C PRO A 93 7.64 -2.77 -18.84
N GLU A 94 8.44 -3.81 -18.66
CA GLU A 94 8.07 -4.98 -17.87
C GLU A 94 7.87 -4.61 -16.40
N ARG A 95 8.73 -3.71 -15.91
CA ARG A 95 8.60 -3.22 -14.52
C ARG A 95 7.34 -2.38 -14.36
N LEU A 96 7.03 -1.52 -15.32
CA LEU A 96 5.82 -0.70 -15.30
C LEU A 96 4.56 -1.56 -15.44
N ALA A 97 4.62 -2.65 -16.21
CA ALA A 97 3.49 -3.58 -16.32
C ALA A 97 3.18 -4.25 -14.99
N ALA A 98 4.23 -4.65 -14.26
CA ALA A 98 4.08 -5.28 -12.94
C ALA A 98 3.77 -4.27 -11.84
N ARG A 99 4.36 -3.09 -11.91
CA ARG A 99 4.22 -2.03 -10.91
C ARG A 99 4.01 -0.68 -11.60
N PRO A 100 2.76 -0.37 -12.00
CA PRO A 100 2.49 0.87 -12.73
C PRO A 100 2.89 2.13 -11.96
N GLN A 101 2.92 2.06 -10.64
CA GLN A 101 3.27 3.16 -9.76
C GLN A 101 4.78 3.29 -9.52
N ALA A 102 5.61 2.46 -10.15
CA ALA A 102 7.06 2.52 -9.95
C ALA A 102 7.61 3.91 -10.26
N ARG A 103 8.40 4.45 -9.34
CA ARG A 103 9.01 5.78 -9.46
C ARG A 103 10.45 5.70 -9.94
N THR A 104 11.10 4.56 -9.74
CA THR A 104 12.52 4.36 -10.02
C THR A 104 12.71 3.14 -10.88
N CYS A 105 13.80 3.13 -11.66
CA CYS A 105 14.24 1.95 -12.39
C CYS A 105 14.76 0.91 -11.41
N ILE A 106 14.98 -0.32 -11.91
CA ILE A 106 15.44 -1.42 -11.06
C ILE A 106 16.79 -1.12 -10.40
N ASP A 107 17.65 -0.38 -11.09
CA ASP A 107 18.99 -0.05 -10.57
C ASP A 107 18.94 0.97 -9.44
N CYS A 108 17.93 1.85 -9.44
CA CYS A 108 17.75 2.86 -8.40
C CYS A 108 16.81 2.41 -7.29
N ALA A 109 16.06 1.34 -7.50
CA ALA A 109 15.13 0.81 -6.50
C ALA A 109 15.89 0.18 -5.34
N ARG A 110 15.56 0.60 -4.11
CA ARG A 110 16.20 0.07 -2.89
C ARG A 110 15.19 -0.16 -1.81
#